data_9734ec6a659cfd825e4140be4d181757
#
_entry.id   9734ec6a659cfd825e4140be4d181757
#
_cell.length_a   1.000
_cell.length_b   1.000
_cell.length_c   1.000
_cell.angle_alpha   90.00
_cell.angle_beta   90.00
_cell.angle_gamma   90.00
#
_symmetry.space_group_name_H-M   'P 1'
#
loop_
_entity.id
_entity.type
_entity.pdbx_description
1 polymer ?
#
loop_
_entity_poly.entity_id
_entity_poly.type
_entity_poly.pdbx_seq_one_letter_code
_entity_poly.pdbx_strand_id
1 'polypeptide(L)'
;MDLQEPSRALLSECFRQFGIESISMTSDKAGRLASEKFEACVIRVGSHAAPVLESARKSRSNSRMIIYGLGGSLKEAMKLSEFGINAVFNEPLERPAALKLVRATQMLVLHEFRRYVRIPVITEVSIVAGKERHLTASSHELSSGGMSLKSSEDLAPGLPVEVSFALLTLPRIWVRGTVSWTKPASKMLGIRFDPLDDRRFKIKEWVDSYLES
;
A
#
# COMPACT_ATOMS: atom_id res chain seq x y z
N MET A 1 -3.95 12.50 -13.73
CA MET A 1 -5.10 12.25 -14.62
C MET A 1 -5.45 13.56 -15.33
N ASP A 2 -5.78 13.48 -16.60
CA ASP A 2 -6.16 14.62 -17.48
C ASP A 2 -5.11 15.76 -17.54
N LEU A 3 -3.84 15.41 -17.43
CA LEU A 3 -2.75 16.36 -17.55
C LEU A 3 -2.40 16.62 -19.00
N GLN A 4 -2.10 17.88 -19.32
CA GLN A 4 -1.52 18.26 -20.64
C GLN A 4 -0.12 17.67 -20.78
N GLU A 5 0.29 17.38 -22.02
CA GLU A 5 1.57 16.72 -22.32
C GLU A 5 2.79 17.35 -21.64
N PRO A 6 3.00 18.68 -21.68
CA PRO A 6 4.18 19.29 -21.04
C PRO A 6 4.22 19.06 -19.53
N SER A 7 3.06 19.24 -18.83
CA SER A 7 2.97 19.02 -17.40
C SER A 7 3.16 17.55 -17.04
N ARG A 8 2.62 16.63 -17.85
CA ARG A 8 2.75 15.20 -17.66
C ARG A 8 4.21 14.75 -17.78
N ALA A 9 4.89 15.17 -18.84
CA ALA A 9 6.30 14.84 -19.08
C ALA A 9 7.19 15.35 -17.92
N LEU A 10 7.00 16.61 -17.53
CA LEU A 10 7.77 17.23 -16.45
C LEU A 10 7.55 16.52 -15.10
N LEU A 11 6.31 16.22 -14.74
CA LEU A 11 6.00 15.52 -13.49
C LEU A 11 6.52 14.08 -13.51
N SER A 12 6.38 13.36 -14.63
CA SER A 12 6.92 12.01 -14.78
C SER A 12 8.43 11.99 -14.57
N GLU A 13 9.16 12.99 -15.10
CA GLU A 13 10.59 13.12 -14.89
C GLU A 13 10.90 13.42 -13.42
N CYS A 14 10.16 14.33 -12.78
CA CYS A 14 10.34 14.67 -11.38
C CYS A 14 10.13 13.46 -10.46
N PHE A 15 9.08 12.68 -10.66
CA PHE A 15 8.81 11.48 -9.87
C PHE A 15 9.86 10.40 -10.09
N ARG A 16 10.29 10.20 -11.36
CA ARG A 16 11.32 9.21 -11.69
C ARG A 16 12.66 9.47 -10.99
N GLN A 17 13.03 10.73 -10.74
CA GLN A 17 14.24 11.07 -9.98
C GLN A 17 14.22 10.53 -8.54
N PHE A 18 13.04 10.20 -8.02
CA PHE A 18 12.84 9.62 -6.69
C PHE A 18 12.42 8.14 -6.75
N GLY A 19 12.66 7.46 -7.88
CA GLY A 19 12.33 6.04 -8.06
C GLY A 19 10.83 5.75 -8.18
N ILE A 20 10.01 6.78 -8.45
CA ILE A 20 8.55 6.63 -8.59
C ILE A 20 8.20 6.60 -10.07
N GLU A 21 7.79 5.43 -10.55
CA GLU A 21 7.28 5.28 -11.90
C GLU A 21 5.86 5.84 -12.03
N SER A 22 5.57 6.47 -13.17
CA SER A 22 4.26 7.08 -13.40
C SER A 22 3.62 6.57 -14.68
N ILE A 23 2.33 6.34 -14.63
CA ILE A 23 1.51 6.01 -15.79
C ILE A 23 0.53 7.15 -16.09
N SER A 24 0.30 7.39 -17.37
CA SER A 24 -0.69 8.37 -17.80
C SER A 24 -2.08 7.74 -17.86
N MET A 25 -3.08 8.46 -17.34
CA MET A 25 -4.45 8.01 -17.33
C MET A 25 -5.40 9.19 -17.56
N THR A 26 -6.45 8.96 -18.31
CA THR A 26 -7.58 9.89 -18.51
C THR A 26 -8.73 9.56 -17.55
N SER A 27 -9.62 10.50 -17.30
CA SER A 27 -10.75 10.34 -16.35
C SER A 27 -11.74 9.25 -16.76
N ASP A 28 -11.88 8.94 -18.05
CA ASP A 28 -12.69 7.83 -18.57
C ASP A 28 -12.19 6.46 -18.07
N LYS A 29 -10.88 6.36 -17.73
CA LYS A 29 -10.25 5.16 -17.17
C LYS A 29 -10.21 5.16 -15.64
N ALA A 30 -10.91 6.08 -14.99
CA ALA A 30 -10.93 6.17 -13.52
C ALA A 30 -11.45 4.88 -12.83
N GLY A 31 -12.21 4.04 -13.54
CA GLY A 31 -12.62 2.71 -13.07
C GLY A 31 -11.45 1.81 -12.65
N ARG A 32 -10.24 2.01 -13.21
CA ARG A 32 -9.03 1.30 -12.79
C ARG A 32 -8.67 1.57 -11.31
N LEU A 33 -9.02 2.74 -10.78
CA LEU A 33 -8.82 3.04 -9.36
C LEU A 33 -9.63 2.14 -8.41
N ALA A 34 -10.67 1.46 -8.91
CA ALA A 34 -11.41 0.48 -8.12
C ALA A 34 -10.76 -0.92 -8.12
N SER A 35 -10.06 -1.29 -9.20
CA SER A 35 -9.52 -2.64 -9.43
C SER A 35 -8.00 -2.75 -9.25
N GLU A 36 -7.28 -1.66 -9.50
CA GLU A 36 -5.81 -1.64 -9.44
C GLU A 36 -5.33 -0.77 -8.28
N LYS A 37 -4.14 -1.07 -7.77
CA LYS A 37 -3.49 -0.29 -6.71
C LYS A 37 -2.61 0.78 -7.30
N PHE A 38 -2.73 1.99 -6.74
CA PHE A 38 -1.86 3.13 -7.01
C PHE A 38 -1.45 3.77 -5.67
N GLU A 39 -0.18 4.12 -5.54
CA GLU A 39 0.35 4.76 -4.34
C GLU A 39 0.06 6.25 -4.32
N ALA A 40 0.05 6.86 -5.51
CA ALA A 40 -0.22 8.28 -5.67
C ALA A 40 -0.99 8.56 -6.96
N CYS A 41 -1.66 9.71 -7.00
CA CYS A 41 -2.32 10.22 -8.19
C CYS A 41 -2.09 11.73 -8.29
N VAL A 42 -1.70 12.21 -9.47
CA VAL A 42 -1.76 13.63 -9.81
C VAL A 42 -3.00 13.86 -10.65
N ILE A 43 -3.86 14.76 -10.21
CA ILE A 43 -5.12 15.10 -10.89
C ILE A 43 -5.21 16.59 -11.16
N ARG A 44 -5.67 16.98 -12.34
CA ARG A 44 -5.97 18.38 -12.61
C ARG A 44 -7.13 18.85 -11.73
N VAL A 45 -6.93 19.96 -11.02
CA VAL A 45 -7.98 20.55 -10.17
C VAL A 45 -9.07 21.16 -11.06
N GLY A 46 -10.31 20.74 -10.84
CA GLY A 46 -11.46 21.16 -11.66
C GLY A 46 -12.69 20.30 -11.38
N SER A 47 -13.76 20.54 -12.13
CA SER A 47 -15.07 19.89 -11.94
C SER A 47 -15.03 18.35 -12.07
N HIS A 48 -14.12 17.82 -12.85
CA HIS A 48 -13.98 16.37 -13.08
C HIS A 48 -13.18 15.66 -11.97
N ALA A 49 -12.49 16.39 -11.10
CA ALA A 49 -11.65 15.80 -10.07
C ALA A 49 -12.47 15.11 -8.95
N ALA A 50 -13.55 15.72 -8.50
CA ALA A 50 -14.33 15.23 -7.38
C ALA A 50 -14.85 13.78 -7.56
N PRO A 51 -15.51 13.39 -8.67
CA PRO A 51 -15.99 12.01 -8.85
C PRO A 51 -14.85 10.98 -8.87
N VAL A 52 -13.70 11.35 -9.44
CA VAL A 52 -12.52 10.47 -9.50
C VAL A 52 -11.94 10.26 -8.11
N LEU A 53 -11.80 11.33 -7.33
CA LEU A 53 -11.27 11.27 -5.96
C LEU A 53 -12.21 10.53 -5.03
N GLU A 54 -13.51 10.73 -5.16
CA GLU A 54 -14.52 9.97 -4.42
C GLU A 54 -14.42 8.46 -4.69
N SER A 55 -14.31 8.08 -5.96
CA SER A 55 -14.10 6.68 -6.37
C SER A 55 -12.82 6.10 -5.75
N ALA A 56 -11.72 6.86 -5.78
CA ALA A 56 -10.46 6.43 -5.18
C ALA A 56 -10.59 6.22 -3.66
N ARG A 57 -11.24 7.14 -2.96
CA ARG A 57 -11.42 7.06 -1.49
C ARG A 57 -12.35 5.92 -1.05
N LYS A 58 -13.32 5.54 -1.89
CA LYS A 58 -14.18 4.37 -1.67
C LYS A 58 -13.50 3.03 -2.01
N SER A 59 -12.40 3.06 -2.76
CA SER A 59 -11.66 1.86 -3.12
C SER A 59 -10.95 1.26 -1.90
N ARG A 60 -11.00 -0.06 -1.73
CA ARG A 60 -10.30 -0.79 -0.66
C ARG A 60 -8.78 -0.62 -0.76
N SER A 61 -8.24 -0.54 -1.97
CA SER A 61 -6.80 -0.46 -2.23
C SER A 61 -6.27 0.97 -2.28
N ASN A 62 -7.09 1.96 -2.69
CA ASN A 62 -6.66 3.33 -2.94
C ASN A 62 -7.20 4.37 -1.93
N SER A 63 -7.95 3.95 -0.90
CA SER A 63 -8.53 4.85 0.10
C SER A 63 -7.50 5.77 0.79
N ARG A 64 -6.24 5.38 0.83
CA ARG A 64 -5.14 6.15 1.41
C ARG A 64 -4.10 6.63 0.39
N MET A 65 -4.42 6.50 -0.91
CA MET A 65 -3.56 6.97 -2.00
C MET A 65 -3.20 8.45 -1.79
N ILE A 66 -1.94 8.80 -2.04
CA ILE A 66 -1.47 10.19 -1.98
C ILE A 66 -2.03 10.96 -3.18
N ILE A 67 -2.70 12.06 -2.93
CA ILE A 67 -3.33 12.86 -3.97
C ILE A 67 -2.62 14.19 -4.11
N TYR A 68 -2.18 14.46 -5.33
CA TYR A 68 -1.65 15.75 -5.75
C TYR A 68 -2.65 16.44 -6.67
N GLY A 69 -3.01 17.69 -6.35
CA GLY A 69 -3.69 18.57 -7.29
C GLY A 69 -2.69 19.22 -8.25
N LEU A 70 -3.09 19.50 -9.47
CA LEU A 70 -2.37 20.36 -10.41
C LEU A 70 -3.23 21.53 -10.85
N GLY A 71 -2.72 22.76 -10.68
CA GLY A 71 -3.41 23.98 -11.08
C GLY A 71 -4.67 24.24 -10.26
N GLY A 72 -5.57 25.01 -10.86
CA GLY A 72 -6.81 25.45 -10.23
C GLY A 72 -6.63 26.64 -9.26
N SER A 73 -7.74 27.22 -8.89
CA SER A 73 -7.76 28.27 -7.87
C SER A 73 -7.71 27.67 -6.47
N LEU A 74 -7.28 28.45 -5.49
CA LEU A 74 -7.33 28.05 -4.08
C LEU A 74 -8.74 27.60 -3.66
N LYS A 75 -9.79 28.28 -4.15
CA LYS A 75 -11.19 27.93 -3.88
C LYS A 75 -11.56 26.53 -4.42
N GLU A 76 -11.05 26.16 -5.59
CA GLU A 76 -11.29 24.84 -6.16
C GLU A 76 -10.50 23.76 -5.43
N ALA A 77 -9.25 24.04 -5.09
CA ALA A 77 -8.44 23.12 -4.28
C ALA A 77 -9.06 22.89 -2.89
N MET A 78 -9.61 23.95 -2.25
CA MET A 78 -10.33 23.84 -0.97
C MET A 78 -11.59 22.98 -1.08
N LYS A 79 -12.35 23.03 -2.17
CA LYS A 79 -13.50 22.13 -2.38
C LYS A 79 -13.10 20.65 -2.45
N LEU A 80 -11.89 20.36 -2.90
CA LEU A 80 -11.38 19.01 -2.99
C LEU A 80 -10.65 18.55 -1.71
N SER A 81 -10.55 19.42 -0.70
CA SER A 81 -9.88 19.10 0.58
C SER A 81 -10.58 17.97 1.34
N GLU A 82 -11.90 17.83 1.19
CA GLU A 82 -12.67 16.70 1.76
C GLU A 82 -12.17 15.34 1.29
N PHE A 83 -11.58 15.25 0.09
CA PHE A 83 -10.96 14.04 -0.42
C PHE A 83 -9.52 13.86 0.07
N GLY A 84 -8.99 14.74 0.91
CA GLY A 84 -7.66 14.64 1.49
C GLY A 84 -6.54 14.82 0.46
N ILE A 85 -6.56 15.95 -0.30
CA ILE A 85 -5.42 16.34 -1.14
C ILE A 85 -4.20 16.57 -0.26
N ASN A 86 -3.09 15.92 -0.57
CA ASN A 86 -1.86 15.98 0.21
C ASN A 86 -0.98 17.17 -0.19
N ALA A 87 -1.00 17.56 -1.47
CA ALA A 87 -0.23 18.69 -1.97
C ALA A 87 -0.81 19.20 -3.30
N VAL A 88 -0.45 20.43 -3.67
CA VAL A 88 -0.89 21.05 -4.93
C VAL A 88 0.32 21.58 -5.68
N PHE A 89 0.45 21.20 -6.94
CA PHE A 89 1.38 21.80 -7.89
C PHE A 89 0.72 23.05 -8.48
N ASN A 90 1.39 24.18 -8.39
CA ASN A 90 0.93 25.43 -8.99
C ASN A 90 1.15 25.44 -10.51
N GLU A 91 0.34 26.19 -11.23
CA GLU A 91 0.57 26.53 -12.64
C GLU A 91 0.96 28.01 -12.77
N PRO A 92 1.91 28.37 -13.61
CA PRO A 92 2.69 27.48 -14.49
C PRO A 92 3.58 26.53 -13.71
N LEU A 93 3.67 25.27 -14.19
CA LEU A 93 4.44 24.24 -13.51
C LEU A 93 5.94 24.44 -13.76
N GLU A 94 6.67 24.75 -12.72
CA GLU A 94 8.13 24.92 -12.74
C GLU A 94 8.84 23.72 -12.16
N ARG A 95 9.88 23.23 -12.87
CA ARG A 95 10.64 22.05 -12.50
C ARG A 95 11.24 22.13 -11.07
N PRO A 96 11.87 23.25 -10.64
CA PRO A 96 12.41 23.32 -9.28
C PRO A 96 11.33 23.21 -8.18
N ALA A 97 10.19 23.86 -8.39
CA ALA A 97 9.07 23.80 -7.47
C ALA A 97 8.46 22.39 -7.41
N ALA A 98 8.29 21.75 -8.58
CA ALA A 98 7.80 20.38 -8.68
C ALA A 98 8.74 19.39 -7.97
N LEU A 99 10.03 19.45 -8.20
CA LEU A 99 11.05 18.62 -7.54
C LEU A 99 11.02 18.79 -6.02
N LYS A 100 10.94 20.03 -5.55
CA LYS A 100 10.85 20.33 -4.10
C LYS A 100 9.63 19.68 -3.48
N LEU A 101 8.47 19.75 -4.14
CA LEU A 101 7.24 19.16 -3.64
C LEU A 101 7.27 17.63 -3.66
N VAL A 102 7.74 17.02 -4.73
CA VAL A 102 7.89 15.55 -4.84
C VAL A 102 8.85 15.06 -3.76
N ARG A 103 9.99 15.71 -3.56
CA ARG A 103 10.96 15.38 -2.49
C ARG A 103 10.33 15.46 -1.11
N ALA A 104 9.56 16.51 -0.82
CA ALA A 104 8.92 16.71 0.47
C ALA A 104 7.85 15.65 0.78
N THR A 105 7.24 15.05 -0.26
CA THR A 105 6.16 14.08 -0.12
C THR A 105 6.56 12.65 -0.49
N GLN A 106 7.79 12.43 -0.94
CA GLN A 106 8.31 11.11 -1.34
C GLN A 106 8.05 10.04 -0.29
N MET A 107 8.34 10.35 0.98
CA MET A 107 8.17 9.39 2.07
C MET A 107 6.72 8.96 2.28
N LEU A 108 5.74 9.80 1.94
CA LEU A 108 4.33 9.43 2.00
C LEU A 108 3.99 8.38 0.93
N VAL A 109 4.49 8.58 -0.29
CA VAL A 109 4.29 7.63 -1.40
C VAL A 109 4.95 6.30 -1.10
N LEU A 110 6.20 6.31 -0.64
CA LEU A 110 6.93 5.10 -0.25
C LEU A 110 6.25 4.38 0.93
N HIS A 111 5.72 5.11 1.90
CA HIS A 111 4.98 4.51 3.00
C HIS A 111 3.72 3.79 2.49
N GLU A 112 2.99 4.41 1.57
CA GLU A 112 1.80 3.77 0.98
C GLU A 112 2.16 2.55 0.13
N PHE A 113 3.27 2.59 -0.60
CA PHE A 113 3.84 1.45 -1.32
C PHE A 113 4.16 0.29 -0.35
N ARG A 114 4.95 0.53 0.69
CA ARG A 114 5.37 -0.49 1.68
C ARG A 114 4.19 -1.20 2.37
N ARG A 115 3.06 -0.52 2.53
CA ARG A 115 1.84 -1.12 3.11
C ARG A 115 1.28 -2.28 2.28
N TYR A 116 1.53 -2.30 0.97
CA TYR A 116 0.98 -3.31 0.04
C TYR A 116 2.00 -4.32 -0.44
N VAL A 117 3.27 -4.09 -0.17
CA VAL A 117 4.33 -5.04 -0.55
C VAL A 117 4.11 -6.38 0.13
N ARG A 118 4.27 -7.42 -0.66
CA ARG A 118 4.28 -8.82 -0.23
C ARG A 118 5.56 -9.43 -0.74
N ILE A 119 6.42 -9.86 0.17
CA ILE A 119 7.70 -10.49 -0.15
C ILE A 119 7.47 -11.99 -0.20
N PRO A 120 7.79 -12.68 -1.30
CA PRO A 120 7.78 -14.12 -1.34
C PRO A 120 8.80 -14.67 -0.33
N VAL A 121 8.32 -15.37 0.69
CA VAL A 121 9.16 -15.98 1.72
C VAL A 121 8.64 -17.39 1.95
N ILE A 122 9.49 -18.37 1.71
CA ILE A 122 9.18 -19.77 1.96
C ILE A 122 9.92 -20.22 3.21
N THR A 123 9.20 -20.35 4.31
CA THR A 123 9.72 -20.87 5.59
C THR A 123 8.64 -21.69 6.28
N GLU A 124 9.06 -22.58 7.15
CA GLU A 124 8.14 -23.30 8.03
C GLU A 124 7.56 -22.38 9.08
N VAL A 125 6.26 -22.46 9.28
CA VAL A 125 5.51 -21.65 10.25
C VAL A 125 4.79 -22.59 11.20
N SER A 126 5.11 -22.49 12.48
CA SER A 126 4.33 -23.13 13.54
C SER A 126 3.18 -22.21 13.90
N ILE A 127 1.98 -22.75 14.03
CA ILE A 127 0.75 -22.03 14.37
C ILE A 127 0.17 -22.63 15.63
N VAL A 128 -0.10 -21.82 16.62
CA VAL A 128 -0.86 -22.19 17.81
C VAL A 128 -2.24 -21.54 17.70
N ALA A 129 -3.28 -22.36 17.63
CA ALA A 129 -4.66 -21.91 17.51
C ALA A 129 -5.46 -22.34 18.77
N GLY A 130 -5.94 -21.37 19.53
CA GLY A 130 -6.57 -21.63 20.83
C GLY A 130 -5.58 -22.15 21.86
N LYS A 131 -6.05 -23.03 22.77
CA LYS A 131 -5.23 -23.49 23.90
C LYS A 131 -4.29 -24.67 23.58
N GLU A 132 -4.63 -25.50 22.59
CA GLU A 132 -3.93 -26.80 22.43
C GLU A 132 -3.70 -27.23 20.95
N ARG A 133 -4.20 -26.47 19.98
CA ARG A 133 -4.07 -26.87 18.58
C ARG A 133 -2.78 -26.34 18.00
N HIS A 134 -1.81 -27.22 17.79
CA HIS A 134 -0.55 -26.93 17.15
C HIS A 134 -0.54 -27.45 15.71
N LEU A 135 -0.21 -26.59 14.79
CA LEU A 135 -0.20 -26.86 13.35
C LEU A 135 1.13 -26.40 12.75
N THR A 136 1.51 -27.03 11.64
CA THR A 136 2.62 -26.58 10.83
C THR A 136 2.12 -26.21 9.43
N ALA A 137 2.59 -25.09 8.92
CA ALA A 137 2.27 -24.60 7.59
C ALA A 137 3.54 -24.08 6.90
N SER A 138 3.45 -23.79 5.61
CA SER A 138 4.53 -23.13 4.87
C SER A 138 4.09 -21.72 4.51
N SER A 139 4.95 -20.74 4.73
CA SER A 139 4.69 -19.37 4.27
C SER A 139 4.76 -19.30 2.74
N HIS A 140 4.00 -18.36 2.17
CA HIS A 140 4.00 -18.04 0.76
C HIS A 140 4.45 -16.61 0.53
N GLU A 141 3.86 -15.66 1.27
CA GLU A 141 4.20 -14.23 1.22
C GLU A 141 4.14 -13.61 2.61
N LEU A 142 5.02 -12.67 2.85
CA LEU A 142 5.12 -11.90 4.09
C LEU A 142 5.01 -10.41 3.81
N SER A 143 4.35 -9.71 4.71
CA SER A 143 4.30 -8.24 4.77
C SER A 143 4.44 -7.75 6.21
N SER A 144 4.60 -6.46 6.41
CA SER A 144 4.64 -5.86 7.75
C SER A 144 3.34 -6.05 8.58
N GLY A 145 2.24 -6.36 7.92
CA GLY A 145 0.91 -6.51 8.55
C GLY A 145 0.37 -7.93 8.60
N GLY A 146 1.05 -8.91 8.00
CA GLY A 146 0.55 -10.28 7.95
C GLY A 146 1.30 -11.17 6.97
N MET A 147 0.84 -12.40 6.86
CA MET A 147 1.41 -13.40 5.96
C MET A 147 0.33 -14.27 5.34
N SER A 148 0.62 -14.81 4.15
CA SER A 148 -0.14 -15.89 3.55
C SER A 148 0.58 -17.21 3.73
N LEU A 149 -0.18 -18.26 4.02
CA LEU A 149 0.32 -19.59 4.33
C LEU A 149 -0.36 -20.64 3.47
N LYS A 150 0.37 -21.69 3.20
CA LYS A 150 -0.16 -22.96 2.67
C LYS A 150 -0.24 -23.94 3.83
N SER A 151 -1.45 -24.41 4.14
CA SER A 151 -1.73 -25.33 5.24
C SER A 151 -2.55 -26.51 4.75
N SER A 152 -2.27 -27.70 5.27
CA SER A 152 -3.12 -28.89 5.05
C SER A 152 -4.42 -28.83 5.85
N GLU A 153 -4.48 -27.99 6.88
CA GLU A 153 -5.61 -27.89 7.77
C GLU A 153 -6.33 -26.54 7.60
N ASP A 154 -7.64 -26.59 7.74
CA ASP A 154 -8.48 -25.40 7.66
C ASP A 154 -8.58 -24.71 9.02
N LEU A 155 -8.41 -23.40 9.01
CA LEU A 155 -8.62 -22.51 10.13
C LEU A 155 -9.71 -21.50 9.80
N ALA A 156 -10.69 -21.36 10.67
CA ALA A 156 -11.82 -20.46 10.44
C ALA A 156 -11.37 -18.98 10.44
N PRO A 157 -11.85 -18.12 9.54
CA PRO A 157 -11.67 -16.69 9.63
C PRO A 157 -12.12 -16.14 10.98
N GLY A 158 -11.37 -15.19 11.53
CA GLY A 158 -11.61 -14.63 12.86
C GLY A 158 -10.92 -15.38 14.01
N LEU A 159 -10.38 -16.58 13.78
CA LEU A 159 -9.70 -17.34 14.82
C LEU A 159 -8.40 -16.63 15.25
N PRO A 160 -8.23 -16.34 16.54
CA PRO A 160 -6.94 -15.84 17.05
C PRO A 160 -5.89 -16.96 17.04
N VAL A 161 -4.69 -16.59 16.60
CA VAL A 161 -3.55 -17.50 16.50
C VAL A 161 -2.28 -16.82 16.97
N GLU A 162 -1.30 -17.62 17.39
CA GLU A 162 0.10 -17.20 17.49
C GLU A 162 0.91 -17.96 16.44
N VAL A 163 1.72 -17.25 15.67
CA VAL A 163 2.57 -17.85 14.65
C VAL A 163 4.04 -17.66 14.98
N SER A 164 4.83 -18.67 14.65
CA SER A 164 6.28 -18.65 14.86
C SER A 164 7.00 -19.12 13.60
N PHE A 165 7.96 -18.31 13.15
CA PHE A 165 8.76 -18.57 11.95
C PHE A 165 10.14 -17.93 12.05
N ALA A 166 11.05 -18.37 11.20
CA ALA A 166 12.39 -17.80 11.07
C ALA A 166 12.53 -17.06 9.74
N LEU A 167 13.29 -15.98 9.75
CA LEU A 167 13.74 -15.24 8.57
C LEU A 167 15.26 -15.34 8.47
N LEU A 168 15.81 -15.23 7.25
CA LEU A 168 17.24 -15.47 6.98
C LEU A 168 18.22 -14.72 7.91
N THR A 169 17.86 -13.52 8.36
CA THR A 169 18.74 -12.65 9.15
C THR A 169 18.22 -12.40 10.56
N LEU A 170 17.11 -13.06 10.95
CA LEU A 170 16.50 -12.86 12.25
C LEU A 170 16.34 -14.19 13.00
N PRO A 171 16.44 -14.18 14.35
CA PRO A 171 16.05 -15.32 15.15
C PRO A 171 14.56 -15.63 14.95
N ARG A 172 14.13 -16.82 15.38
CA ARG A 172 12.72 -17.22 15.31
C ARG A 172 11.83 -16.16 16.01
N ILE A 173 10.86 -15.69 15.26
CA ILE A 173 9.90 -14.66 15.70
C ILE A 173 8.61 -15.34 16.08
N TRP A 174 8.00 -14.88 17.17
CA TRP A 174 6.65 -15.21 17.58
C TRP A 174 5.79 -13.96 17.47
N VAL A 175 4.62 -14.06 16.86
CA VAL A 175 3.70 -12.93 16.74
C VAL A 175 2.25 -13.39 16.81
N ARG A 176 1.43 -12.65 17.54
CA ARG A 176 -0.02 -12.87 17.58
C ARG A 176 -0.68 -12.35 16.31
N GLY A 177 -1.78 -12.97 15.96
CA GLY A 177 -2.58 -12.55 14.82
C GLY A 177 -3.95 -13.17 14.80
N THR A 178 -4.66 -12.95 13.69
CA THR A 178 -5.99 -13.48 13.46
C THR A 178 -6.07 -13.99 12.02
N VAL A 179 -6.68 -15.14 11.83
CA VAL A 179 -6.98 -15.64 10.49
C VAL A 179 -7.92 -14.67 9.80
N SER A 180 -7.47 -14.02 8.73
CA SER A 180 -8.26 -12.99 8.04
C SER A 180 -9.06 -13.52 6.86
N TRP A 181 -8.59 -14.57 6.22
CA TRP A 181 -9.27 -15.25 5.11
C TRP A 181 -8.74 -16.67 4.94
N THR A 182 -9.56 -17.51 4.31
CA THR A 182 -9.18 -18.87 3.90
C THR A 182 -9.63 -19.13 2.47
N LYS A 183 -8.87 -19.94 1.74
CA LYS A 183 -9.20 -20.47 0.41
C LYS A 183 -8.99 -21.98 0.42
N PRO A 184 -9.99 -22.78 0.84
CA PRO A 184 -9.85 -24.23 0.99
C PRO A 184 -9.42 -24.93 -0.28
N ALA A 185 -9.93 -24.53 -1.45
CA ALA A 185 -9.58 -25.14 -2.74
C ALA A 185 -8.07 -25.08 -3.06
N SER A 186 -7.37 -24.04 -2.63
CA SER A 186 -5.93 -23.87 -2.81
C SER A 186 -5.12 -24.20 -1.55
N LYS A 187 -5.77 -24.60 -0.46
CA LYS A 187 -5.17 -24.83 0.86
C LYS A 187 -4.40 -23.60 1.36
N MET A 188 -4.90 -22.41 1.06
CA MET A 188 -4.26 -21.14 1.43
C MET A 188 -5.08 -20.42 2.50
N LEU A 189 -4.37 -19.78 3.41
CA LEU A 189 -4.96 -18.90 4.41
C LEU A 189 -4.10 -17.65 4.62
N GLY A 190 -4.73 -16.57 5.08
CA GLY A 190 -4.03 -15.34 5.42
C GLY A 190 -4.17 -15.03 6.91
N ILE A 191 -3.04 -14.69 7.52
CA ILE A 191 -2.98 -14.23 8.90
C ILE A 191 -2.67 -12.73 8.89
N ARG A 192 -3.47 -11.96 9.60
CA ARG A 192 -3.19 -10.56 9.91
C ARG A 192 -2.57 -10.49 11.30
N PHE A 193 -1.39 -9.89 11.40
CA PHE A 193 -0.73 -9.69 12.68
C PHE A 193 -1.49 -8.69 13.56
N ASP A 194 -1.47 -8.94 14.86
CA ASP A 194 -2.06 -8.03 15.84
C ASP A 194 -1.28 -6.70 15.84
N PRO A 195 -1.93 -5.57 15.56
CA PRO A 195 -1.26 -4.27 15.55
C PRO A 195 -0.70 -3.86 16.92
N LEU A 196 -1.19 -4.46 18.01
CA LEU A 196 -0.74 -4.20 19.39
C LEU A 196 0.39 -5.15 19.84
N ASP A 197 0.82 -6.09 19.00
CA ASP A 197 1.95 -6.96 19.32
C ASP A 197 3.26 -6.32 18.83
N ASP A 198 4.07 -5.84 19.76
CA ASP A 198 5.33 -5.14 19.47
C ASP A 198 6.35 -6.03 18.75
N ARG A 199 6.24 -7.36 18.88
CA ARG A 199 7.12 -8.31 18.18
C ARG A 199 7.05 -8.18 16.65
N ARG A 200 5.93 -7.67 16.12
CA ARG A 200 5.78 -7.37 14.68
C ARG A 200 6.72 -6.27 14.16
N PHE A 201 7.27 -5.41 15.04
CA PHE A 201 8.19 -4.36 14.59
C PHE A 201 9.45 -4.94 13.96
N LYS A 202 9.95 -6.08 14.46
CA LYS A 202 11.09 -6.79 13.85
C LYS A 202 10.77 -7.27 12.44
N ILE A 203 9.54 -7.71 12.20
CA ILE A 203 9.08 -8.10 10.85
C ILE A 203 9.02 -6.88 9.94
N LYS A 204 8.51 -5.77 10.44
CA LYS A 204 8.44 -4.52 9.69
C LYS A 204 9.85 -4.03 9.30
N GLU A 205 10.78 -3.98 10.24
CA GLU A 205 12.17 -3.60 9.99
C GLU A 205 12.84 -4.52 8.97
N TRP A 206 12.59 -5.81 9.04
CA TRP A 206 13.10 -6.77 8.07
C TRP A 206 12.51 -6.52 6.66
N VAL A 207 11.20 -6.29 6.55
CA VAL A 207 10.54 -5.95 5.27
C VAL A 207 11.10 -4.65 4.70
N ASP A 208 11.28 -3.61 5.54
CA ASP A 208 11.82 -2.33 5.13
C ASP A 208 13.28 -2.49 4.63
N SER A 209 14.11 -3.22 5.35
CA SER A 209 15.50 -3.52 4.95
C SER A 209 15.59 -4.32 3.64
N TYR A 210 14.69 -5.29 3.44
CA TYR A 210 14.62 -6.07 2.20
C TYR A 210 14.29 -5.21 0.98
N LEU A 211 13.49 -4.15 1.16
CA LEU A 211 13.11 -3.24 0.07
C LEU A 211 14.17 -2.16 -0.22
N GLU A 212 15.15 -2.00 0.66
CA GLU A 212 16.24 -1.04 0.50
C GLU A 212 17.52 -1.70 -0.05
N SER A 213 17.56 -3.05 -0.11
CA SER A 213 18.67 -3.83 -0.67
C SER A 213 18.54 -4.01 -2.18
#